data_627b642a4c45b6ca17684f28a3333237
#
_entry.id   627b642a4c45b6ca17684f28a3333237
#
_cell.length_a   1.000
_cell.length_b   1.000
_cell.length_c   1.000
_cell.angle_alpha   90.00
_cell.angle_beta   90.00
_cell.angle_gamma   90.00
#
_symmetry.space_group_name_H-M   'P 1'
#
loop_
_entity.id
_entity.type
_entity.pdbx_description
1 polymer ?
#
loop_
_entity_poly.entity_id
_entity_poly.type
_entity_poly.pdbx_seq_one_letter_code
_entity_poly.pdbx_strand_id
1 'polypeptide(L)'
;PLLVGLIAIAGTTAALWAIHNVTDVSIFALNVATALGLALAVDYTLFIVNRYREEIASGATAHTALHTTMATAGRTVTYSALTMALTLATLLVFPQYLLQSLGYAGVIVVGLALLSSLTVAPALIVILGRRLDAFDIRRPVSRLFKRPPPTLRAPEQRFWYRAATFAMR
;
A
#
# COMPACT_ATOMS: atom_id res chain seq x y z
N PRO A 1 7.37 -2.82 -1.27
CA PRO A 1 6.10 -3.20 -0.62
C PRO A 1 6.29 -4.26 0.48
N LEU A 2 7.05 -5.35 0.21
CA LEU A 2 7.23 -6.44 1.16
C LEU A 2 7.88 -6.00 2.48
N LEU A 3 8.85 -5.10 2.43
CA LEU A 3 9.52 -4.59 3.63
C LEU A 3 8.56 -3.77 4.49
N VAL A 4 7.71 -2.96 3.86
CA VAL A 4 6.65 -2.20 4.55
C VAL A 4 5.65 -3.15 5.19
N GLY A 5 5.27 -4.23 4.48
CA GLY A 5 4.40 -5.27 5.00
C GLY A 5 4.99 -6.01 6.20
N LEU A 6 6.27 -6.36 6.12
CA LEU A 6 6.96 -7.04 7.22
C LEU A 6 6.99 -6.17 8.49
N ILE A 7 7.28 -4.88 8.36
CA ILE A 7 7.27 -3.93 9.47
C ILE A 7 5.86 -3.79 10.07
N ALA A 8 4.84 -3.67 9.21
CA ALA A 8 3.45 -3.56 9.67
C ALA A 8 3.00 -4.82 10.42
N ILE A 9 3.33 -6.01 9.91
CA ILE A 9 2.99 -7.28 10.56
C ILE A 9 3.74 -7.45 11.88
N ALA A 10 5.06 -7.22 11.90
CA ALA A 10 5.86 -7.33 13.10
C ALA A 10 5.40 -6.35 14.19
N GLY A 11 5.12 -5.10 13.82
CA GLY A 11 4.58 -4.09 14.72
C GLY A 11 3.20 -4.46 15.24
N THR A 12 2.31 -4.99 14.39
CA THR A 12 0.97 -5.44 14.81
C THR A 12 1.07 -6.62 15.77
N THR A 13 1.92 -7.60 15.48
CA THR A 13 2.13 -8.75 16.37
C THR A 13 2.67 -8.29 17.73
N ALA A 14 3.62 -7.37 17.76
CA ALA A 14 4.15 -6.82 19.01
C ALA A 14 3.09 -6.04 19.79
N ALA A 15 2.26 -5.23 19.09
CA ALA A 15 1.17 -4.50 19.74
C ALA A 15 0.08 -5.42 20.29
N LEU A 16 -0.30 -6.46 19.56
CA LEU A 16 -1.27 -7.46 20.04
C LEU A 16 -0.71 -8.28 21.20
N TRP A 17 0.57 -8.59 21.20
CA TRP A 17 1.23 -9.24 22.33
C TRP A 17 1.18 -8.35 23.58
N ALA A 18 1.43 -7.05 23.43
CA ALA A 18 1.33 -6.10 24.55
C ALA A 18 -0.12 -6.01 25.09
N ILE A 19 -1.12 -6.00 24.21
CA ILE A 19 -2.54 -5.98 24.59
C ILE A 19 -2.95 -7.27 25.28
N HIS A 20 -2.40 -8.41 24.84
CA HIS A 20 -2.69 -9.70 25.45
C HIS A 20 -2.35 -9.77 26.95
N ASN A 21 -1.43 -8.93 27.43
CA ASN A 21 -1.13 -8.84 28.86
C ASN A 21 -2.25 -8.17 29.68
N VAL A 22 -3.17 -7.47 29.02
CA VAL A 22 -4.26 -6.72 29.66
C VAL A 22 -5.63 -7.33 29.35
N THR A 23 -5.79 -7.93 28.17
CA THR A 23 -7.03 -8.55 27.71
C THR A 23 -6.73 -9.74 26.81
N ASP A 24 -7.61 -10.73 26.82
CA ASP A 24 -7.45 -11.86 25.92
C ASP A 24 -7.59 -11.45 24.47
N VAL A 25 -6.70 -11.93 23.60
CA VAL A 25 -6.73 -11.68 22.16
C VAL A 25 -6.95 -13.00 21.42
N SER A 26 -7.94 -13.02 20.54
CA SER A 26 -8.25 -14.21 19.75
C SER A 26 -7.14 -14.52 18.74
N ILE A 27 -6.78 -15.77 18.58
CA ILE A 27 -5.82 -16.24 17.58
C ILE A 27 -6.30 -15.94 16.14
N PHE A 28 -7.62 -15.89 15.91
CA PHE A 28 -8.19 -15.50 14.63
C PHE A 28 -7.91 -14.02 14.29
N ALA A 29 -7.86 -13.16 15.31
CA ALA A 29 -7.52 -11.76 15.12
C ALA A 29 -6.08 -11.59 14.59
N LEU A 30 -5.14 -12.41 15.07
CA LEU A 30 -3.75 -12.41 14.58
C LEU A 30 -3.67 -12.82 13.09
N ASN A 31 -4.40 -13.88 12.71
CA ASN A 31 -4.42 -14.32 11.31
C ASN A 31 -5.00 -13.25 10.37
N VAL A 32 -6.13 -12.64 10.76
CA VAL A 32 -6.76 -11.57 9.99
C VAL A 32 -5.85 -10.35 9.92
N ALA A 33 -5.24 -9.95 11.02
CA ALA A 33 -4.32 -8.82 11.06
C ALA A 33 -3.09 -9.04 10.16
N THR A 34 -2.55 -10.25 10.12
CA THR A 34 -1.41 -10.59 9.26
C THR A 34 -1.80 -10.47 7.77
N ALA A 35 -2.91 -11.07 7.37
CA ALA A 35 -3.39 -11.00 5.99
C ALA A 35 -3.74 -9.57 5.58
N LEU A 36 -4.48 -8.85 6.42
CA LEU A 36 -4.88 -7.47 6.19
C LEU A 36 -3.67 -6.53 6.14
N GLY A 37 -2.71 -6.70 7.07
CA GLY A 37 -1.50 -5.90 7.12
C GLY A 37 -0.65 -6.04 5.86
N LEU A 38 -0.49 -7.27 5.35
CA LEU A 38 0.22 -7.50 4.10
C LEU A 38 -0.51 -6.86 2.91
N ALA A 39 -1.82 -7.05 2.80
CA ALA A 39 -2.62 -6.49 1.71
C ALA A 39 -2.54 -4.95 1.70
N LEU A 40 -2.78 -4.30 2.83
CA LEU A 40 -2.73 -2.84 2.95
C LEU A 40 -1.34 -2.27 2.71
N ALA A 41 -0.30 -2.93 3.22
CA ALA A 41 1.07 -2.48 3.01
C ALA A 41 1.45 -2.52 1.52
N VAL A 42 1.02 -3.57 0.81
CA VAL A 42 1.22 -3.69 -0.65
C VAL A 42 0.45 -2.60 -1.38
N ASP A 43 -0.86 -2.45 -1.09
CA ASP A 43 -1.72 -1.48 -1.78
C ASP A 43 -1.25 -0.03 -1.56
N TYR A 44 -0.99 0.37 -0.32
CA TYR A 44 -0.55 1.72 0.01
C TYR A 44 0.81 2.04 -0.60
N THR A 45 1.75 1.09 -0.52
CA THR A 45 3.08 1.28 -1.11
C THR A 45 3.03 1.35 -2.63
N LEU A 46 2.25 0.47 -3.28
CA LEU A 46 2.08 0.51 -4.73
C LEU A 46 1.45 1.81 -5.20
N PHE A 47 0.44 2.31 -4.48
CA PHE A 47 -0.21 3.57 -4.81
C PHE A 47 0.77 4.74 -4.75
N ILE A 48 1.57 4.84 -3.68
CA ILE A 48 2.61 5.87 -3.52
C ILE A 48 3.69 5.74 -4.61
N VAL A 49 4.19 4.53 -4.86
CA VAL A 49 5.27 4.30 -5.86
C VAL A 49 4.78 4.59 -7.27
N ASN A 50 3.55 4.19 -7.62
CA ASN A 50 3.00 4.46 -8.94
C ASN A 50 2.83 5.97 -9.16
N ARG A 51 2.31 6.69 -8.18
CA ARG A 51 2.18 8.14 -8.26
C ARG A 51 3.53 8.83 -8.41
N TYR A 52 4.53 8.41 -7.66
CA TYR A 52 5.89 8.92 -7.79
C TYR A 52 6.46 8.69 -9.21
N ARG A 53 6.24 7.50 -9.78
CA ARG A 53 6.68 7.20 -11.14
C ARG A 53 5.97 8.05 -12.19
N GLU A 54 4.70 8.35 -12.02
CA GLU A 54 3.95 9.26 -12.89
C GLU A 54 4.56 10.68 -12.87
N GLU A 55 4.87 11.20 -11.69
CA GLU A 55 5.49 12.53 -11.55
C GLU A 55 6.90 12.57 -12.17
N ILE A 56 7.71 11.53 -12.00
CA ILE A 56 9.01 11.43 -12.68
C ILE A 56 8.86 11.35 -14.19
N ALA A 57 7.88 10.58 -14.69
CA ALA A 57 7.62 10.46 -16.12
C ALA A 57 7.12 11.77 -16.76
N SER A 58 6.47 12.64 -15.99
CA SER A 58 6.06 13.98 -16.42
C SER A 58 7.21 14.99 -16.46
N GLY A 59 8.44 14.60 -16.06
CA GLY A 59 9.63 15.45 -16.08
C GLY A 59 9.93 16.16 -14.77
N ALA A 60 9.22 15.86 -13.68
CA ALA A 60 9.48 16.47 -12.38
C ALA A 60 10.82 15.97 -11.81
N THR A 61 11.49 16.84 -11.04
CA THR A 61 12.69 16.42 -10.28
C THR A 61 12.31 15.43 -9.17
N ALA A 62 13.24 14.59 -8.76
CA ALA A 62 12.98 13.57 -7.72
C ALA A 62 12.40 14.18 -6.43
N HIS A 63 12.88 15.34 -6.02
CA HIS A 63 12.39 16.05 -4.84
C HIS A 63 10.95 16.56 -5.04
N THR A 64 10.68 17.22 -6.16
CA THR A 64 9.35 17.73 -6.50
C THR A 64 8.36 16.60 -6.66
N ALA A 65 8.75 15.52 -7.36
CA ALA A 65 7.92 14.33 -7.55
C ALA A 65 7.54 13.68 -6.21
N LEU A 66 8.49 13.56 -5.28
CA LEU A 66 8.21 13.00 -3.97
C LEU A 66 7.26 13.90 -3.16
N HIS A 67 7.50 15.21 -3.16
CA HIS A 67 6.64 16.15 -2.45
C HIS A 67 5.19 16.12 -2.98
N THR A 68 5.01 16.17 -4.30
CA THR A 68 3.69 16.10 -4.95
C THR A 68 3.02 14.74 -4.66
N THR A 69 3.78 13.66 -4.70
CA THR A 69 3.28 12.32 -4.38
C THR A 69 2.75 12.25 -2.96
N MET A 70 3.51 12.75 -1.99
CA MET A 70 3.07 12.72 -0.59
C MET A 70 1.88 13.64 -0.33
N ALA A 71 1.83 14.80 -1.00
CA ALA A 71 0.70 15.73 -0.91
C ALA A 71 -0.60 15.18 -1.55
N THR A 72 -0.50 14.29 -2.53
CA THR A 72 -1.65 13.70 -3.24
C THR A 72 -1.92 12.28 -2.80
N ALA A 73 -1.08 11.32 -3.20
CA ALA A 73 -1.25 9.91 -2.89
C ALA A 73 -1.17 9.62 -1.37
N GLY A 74 -0.22 10.25 -0.66
CA GLY A 74 -0.12 10.10 0.79
C GLY A 74 -1.39 10.54 1.51
N ARG A 75 -1.98 11.64 1.06
CA ARG A 75 -3.26 12.13 1.60
C ARG A 75 -4.42 11.19 1.31
N THR A 76 -4.50 10.65 0.11
CA THR A 76 -5.54 9.66 -0.27
C THR A 76 -5.44 8.39 0.58
N VAL A 77 -4.23 7.86 0.75
CA VAL A 77 -3.95 6.69 1.59
C VAL A 77 -4.35 6.96 3.05
N THR A 78 -4.06 8.16 3.56
CA THR A 78 -4.44 8.55 4.93
C THR A 78 -5.96 8.55 5.13
N TYR A 79 -6.72 9.14 4.21
CA TYR A 79 -8.18 9.14 4.31
C TYR A 79 -8.76 7.73 4.18
N SER A 80 -8.23 6.91 3.27
CA SER A 80 -8.64 5.51 3.12
C SER A 80 -8.40 4.72 4.40
N ALA A 81 -7.20 4.84 4.97
CA ALA A 81 -6.85 4.17 6.22
C ALA A 81 -7.72 4.63 7.39
N LEU A 82 -7.98 5.94 7.50
CA LEU A 82 -8.85 6.47 8.55
C LEU A 82 -10.27 5.92 8.44
N THR A 83 -10.84 5.91 7.25
CA THR A 83 -12.18 5.36 7.01
C THR A 83 -12.24 3.88 7.38
N MET A 84 -11.21 3.11 6.99
CA MET A 84 -11.12 1.69 7.31
C MET A 84 -10.95 1.45 8.81
N ALA A 85 -10.09 2.23 9.47
CA ALA A 85 -9.90 2.14 10.92
C ALA A 85 -11.19 2.45 11.68
N LEU A 86 -11.93 3.49 11.28
CA LEU A 86 -13.23 3.83 11.86
C LEU A 86 -14.26 2.69 11.67
N THR A 87 -14.30 2.11 10.48
CA THR A 87 -15.18 0.96 10.21
C THR A 87 -14.84 -0.24 11.09
N LEU A 88 -13.56 -0.57 11.24
CA LEU A 88 -13.13 -1.66 12.12
C LEU A 88 -13.32 -1.34 13.61
N ALA A 89 -13.20 -0.07 13.99
CA ALA A 89 -13.47 0.37 15.36
C ALA A 89 -14.93 0.15 15.79
N THR A 90 -15.90 0.09 14.86
CA THR A 90 -17.30 -0.24 15.20
C THR A 90 -17.43 -1.64 15.80
N LEU A 91 -16.52 -2.55 15.49
CA LEU A 91 -16.52 -3.90 16.08
C LEU A 91 -16.28 -3.88 17.59
N LEU A 92 -15.65 -2.82 18.12
CA LEU A 92 -15.39 -2.66 19.55
C LEU A 92 -16.66 -2.45 20.39
N VAL A 93 -17.74 -2.00 19.74
CA VAL A 93 -19.03 -1.76 20.39
C VAL A 93 -19.74 -3.07 20.73
N PHE A 94 -19.44 -4.14 20.05
CA PHE A 94 -20.09 -5.43 20.26
C PHE A 94 -19.49 -6.15 21.51
N PRO A 95 -20.32 -6.73 22.38
CA PRO A 95 -19.85 -7.39 23.60
C PRO A 95 -19.18 -8.74 23.34
N GLN A 96 -19.13 -9.18 22.09
CA GLN A 96 -18.54 -10.48 21.71
C GLN A 96 -17.01 -10.38 21.67
N TYR A 97 -16.35 -11.23 22.42
CA TYR A 97 -14.90 -11.32 22.51
C TYR A 97 -14.18 -11.37 21.15
N LEU A 98 -14.69 -12.21 20.23
CA LEU A 98 -14.10 -12.35 18.90
C LEU A 98 -14.16 -11.05 18.11
N LEU A 99 -15.30 -10.32 18.12
CA LEU A 99 -15.47 -9.08 17.39
C LEU A 99 -14.59 -7.96 17.97
N GLN A 100 -14.50 -7.86 19.28
CA GLN A 100 -13.59 -6.91 19.93
C GLN A 100 -12.13 -7.20 19.58
N SER A 101 -11.70 -8.46 19.63
CA SER A 101 -10.35 -8.85 19.23
C SER A 101 -10.04 -8.48 17.78
N LEU A 102 -10.98 -8.68 16.84
CA LEU A 102 -10.86 -8.27 15.45
C LEU A 102 -10.81 -6.74 15.30
N GLY A 103 -11.60 -6.02 16.10
CA GLY A 103 -11.61 -4.55 16.14
C GLY A 103 -10.24 -4.00 16.55
N TYR A 104 -9.69 -4.45 17.67
CA TYR A 104 -8.34 -4.04 18.12
C TYR A 104 -7.28 -4.35 17.09
N ALA A 105 -7.23 -5.60 16.62
CA ALA A 105 -6.26 -6.04 15.64
C ALA A 105 -6.36 -5.25 14.33
N GLY A 106 -7.59 -5.01 13.85
CA GLY A 106 -7.86 -4.28 12.63
C GLY A 106 -7.43 -2.82 12.70
N VAL A 107 -7.80 -2.10 13.75
CA VAL A 107 -7.41 -0.69 13.92
C VAL A 107 -5.89 -0.55 14.01
N ILE A 108 -5.24 -1.42 14.78
CA ILE A 108 -3.78 -1.39 14.96
C ILE A 108 -3.07 -1.67 13.65
N VAL A 109 -3.46 -2.71 12.91
CA VAL A 109 -2.80 -3.08 11.66
C VAL A 109 -2.98 -2.01 10.59
N VAL A 110 -4.15 -1.40 10.48
CA VAL A 110 -4.41 -0.29 9.55
C VAL A 110 -3.52 0.91 9.90
N GLY A 111 -3.43 1.27 11.18
CA GLY A 111 -2.58 2.36 11.65
C GLY A 111 -1.10 2.11 11.37
N LEU A 112 -0.61 0.91 11.66
CA LEU A 112 0.79 0.55 11.41
C LEU A 112 1.12 0.41 9.91
N ALA A 113 0.21 -0.11 9.10
CA ALA A 113 0.36 -0.15 7.65
C ALA A 113 0.42 1.27 7.06
N LEU A 114 -0.44 2.18 7.54
CA LEU A 114 -0.41 3.58 7.17
C LEU A 114 0.92 4.24 7.54
N LEU A 115 1.32 4.16 8.80
CA LEU A 115 2.56 4.77 9.29
C LEU A 115 3.78 4.22 8.55
N SER A 116 3.84 2.90 8.35
CA SER A 116 4.94 2.27 7.61
C SER A 116 4.97 2.72 6.16
N SER A 117 3.82 2.83 5.48
CA SER A 117 3.80 3.28 4.08
C SER A 117 4.10 4.76 3.93
N LEU A 118 3.72 5.62 4.89
CA LEU A 118 4.02 7.06 4.83
C LEU A 118 5.47 7.40 5.24
N THR A 119 6.15 6.52 5.97
CA THR A 119 7.54 6.74 6.42
C THR A 119 8.54 5.92 5.63
N VAL A 120 8.33 4.61 5.56
CA VAL A 120 9.27 3.68 4.94
C VAL A 120 9.23 3.76 3.41
N ALA A 121 8.04 3.92 2.80
CA ALA A 121 7.95 4.00 1.34
C ALA A 121 8.69 5.23 0.78
N PRO A 122 8.48 6.47 1.27
CA PRO A 122 9.26 7.61 0.79
C PRO A 122 10.75 7.49 1.13
N ALA A 123 11.12 6.95 2.30
CA ALA A 123 12.52 6.71 2.64
C ALA A 123 13.19 5.75 1.64
N LEU A 124 12.51 4.66 1.29
CA LEU A 124 12.99 3.73 0.26
C LEU A 124 13.09 4.38 -1.12
N ILE A 125 12.13 5.23 -1.49
CA ILE A 125 12.18 5.99 -2.75
C ILE A 125 13.43 6.88 -2.78
N VAL A 126 13.74 7.57 -1.70
CA VAL A 126 14.94 8.43 -1.62
C VAL A 126 16.23 7.60 -1.67
N ILE A 127 16.31 6.51 -0.91
CA ILE A 127 17.51 5.66 -0.83
C ILE A 127 17.76 4.92 -2.15
N LEU A 128 16.73 4.34 -2.74
CA LEU A 128 16.85 3.61 -3.99
C LEU A 128 16.96 4.54 -5.21
N GLY A 129 16.42 5.76 -5.16
CA GLY A 129 16.53 6.77 -6.19
C GLY A 129 16.39 6.22 -7.61
N ARG A 130 17.41 6.46 -8.47
CA ARG A 130 17.49 5.91 -9.83
C ARG A 130 17.52 4.38 -9.91
N ARG A 131 17.83 3.68 -8.81
CA ARG A 131 17.87 2.21 -8.76
C ARG A 131 16.48 1.57 -8.67
N LEU A 132 15.42 2.35 -8.41
CA LEU A 132 14.04 1.86 -8.54
C LEU A 132 13.74 1.33 -9.94
N ASP A 133 14.38 1.90 -10.98
CA ASP A 133 14.29 1.42 -12.36
C ASP A 133 15.20 0.20 -12.65
N ALA A 134 16.20 -0.07 -11.82
CA ALA A 134 17.09 -1.22 -11.99
C ALA A 134 16.39 -2.55 -11.63
N PHE A 135 15.36 -2.52 -10.79
CA PHE A 135 14.50 -3.65 -10.47
C PHE A 135 13.31 -3.79 -11.42
N ASP A 136 13.25 -3.00 -12.50
CA ASP A 136 12.25 -3.20 -13.54
C ASP A 136 12.62 -4.43 -14.36
N ILE A 137 12.05 -5.57 -13.95
CA ILE A 137 12.21 -6.89 -14.61
C ILE A 137 11.85 -6.82 -16.10
N ARG A 138 11.12 -5.79 -16.53
CA ARG A 138 10.78 -5.61 -17.96
C ARG A 138 11.99 -5.31 -18.83
N ARG A 139 13.00 -4.58 -18.32
CA ARG A 139 14.21 -4.25 -19.07
C ARG A 139 15.08 -5.48 -19.43
N PRO A 140 15.41 -6.40 -18.49
CA PRO A 140 16.15 -7.61 -18.86
C PRO A 140 15.34 -8.56 -19.74
N VAL A 141 14.03 -8.68 -19.49
CA VAL A 141 13.13 -9.52 -20.29
C VAL A 141 12.97 -8.99 -21.71
N SER A 142 12.84 -7.66 -21.92
CA SER A 142 12.77 -7.08 -23.27
C SER A 142 14.09 -7.23 -24.04
N ARG A 143 15.24 -7.20 -23.36
CA ARG A 143 16.55 -7.49 -23.98
C ARG A 143 16.69 -8.94 -24.35
N LEU A 144 16.20 -9.86 -23.53
CA LEU A 144 16.25 -11.30 -23.79
C LEU A 144 15.37 -11.71 -24.99
N PHE A 145 14.24 -11.04 -25.17
CA PHE A 145 13.29 -11.34 -26.26
C PHE A 145 13.44 -10.43 -27.48
N LYS A 146 14.52 -9.62 -27.59
CA LYS A 146 14.78 -8.72 -28.74
C LYS A 146 13.54 -7.94 -29.21
N ARG A 147 12.58 -7.69 -28.32
CA ARG A 147 11.41 -6.87 -28.66
C ARG A 147 11.79 -5.40 -28.56
N PRO A 148 11.50 -4.60 -29.63
CA PRO A 148 11.68 -3.18 -29.55
C PRO A 148 10.88 -2.62 -28.35
N PRO A 149 11.34 -1.53 -27.70
CA PRO A 149 10.62 -0.92 -26.62
C PRO A 149 9.19 -0.69 -27.08
N PRO A 150 8.17 -1.01 -26.25
CA PRO A 150 6.79 -0.81 -26.65
C PRO A 150 6.62 0.68 -26.95
N THR A 151 6.51 1.00 -28.23
CA THR A 151 6.00 2.30 -28.65
C THR A 151 4.70 2.50 -27.89
N LEU A 152 4.56 3.64 -27.23
CA LEU A 152 3.35 3.99 -26.52
C LEU A 152 2.18 3.85 -27.51
N ARG A 153 1.54 2.68 -27.53
CA ARG A 153 0.34 2.49 -28.34
C ARG A 153 -0.65 3.57 -27.92
N ALA A 154 -1.20 4.25 -28.90
CA ALA A 154 -2.22 5.26 -28.65
C ALA A 154 -3.23 4.71 -27.64
N PRO A 155 -3.66 5.48 -26.63
CA PRO A 155 -4.56 5.02 -25.57
C PRO A 155 -5.78 4.28 -26.09
N GLU A 156 -6.24 4.66 -27.26
CA GLU A 156 -7.41 4.14 -27.98
C GLU A 156 -7.32 2.66 -28.37
N GLN A 157 -6.10 2.11 -28.47
CA GLN A 157 -5.84 0.70 -28.83
C GLN A 157 -5.74 -0.22 -27.61
N ARG A 158 -5.85 0.30 -26.39
CA ARG A 158 -5.81 -0.50 -25.18
C ARG A 158 -7.18 -1.11 -24.90
N PHE A 159 -7.21 -2.40 -24.60
CA PHE A 159 -8.42 -3.13 -24.21
C PHE A 159 -9.23 -2.38 -23.15
N TRP A 160 -8.56 -1.83 -22.15
CA TRP A 160 -9.19 -1.07 -21.06
C TRP A 160 -9.85 0.25 -21.51
N TYR A 161 -9.31 0.92 -22.50
CA TYR A 161 -9.94 2.10 -23.08
C TYR A 161 -11.27 1.75 -23.78
N ARG A 162 -11.28 0.65 -24.54
CA ARG A 162 -12.50 0.13 -25.17
C ARG A 162 -13.53 -0.32 -24.15
N ALA A 163 -13.10 -0.97 -23.06
CA ALA A 163 -13.97 -1.39 -21.96
C ALA A 163 -14.56 -0.17 -21.24
N ALA A 164 -13.77 0.85 -20.98
CA ALA A 164 -14.23 2.09 -20.36
C ALA A 164 -15.22 2.85 -21.26
N THR A 165 -14.94 2.98 -22.57
CA THR A 165 -15.88 3.60 -23.52
C THR A 165 -17.16 2.82 -23.70
N PHE A 166 -17.11 1.50 -23.57
CA PHE A 166 -18.31 0.66 -23.55
C PHE A 166 -19.16 0.89 -22.29
N ALA A 167 -18.53 1.02 -21.14
CA ALA A 167 -19.21 1.26 -19.87
C ALA A 167 -19.80 2.68 -19.74
N MET A 168 -19.31 3.63 -20.54
CA MET A 168 -19.79 5.03 -20.55
C MET A 168 -20.90 5.28 -21.61
N ARG A 169 -21.31 4.27 -22.36
CA ARG A 169 -22.43 4.31 -23.29
C ARG A 169 -23.69 3.75 -22.67
#